data_ec45fed7ccbe09526be2f29c5b6f988c
#
_entry.id   ec45fed7ccbe09526be2f29c5b6f988c
#
_cell.length_a   1.000
_cell.length_b   1.000
_cell.length_c   1.000
_cell.angle_alpha   90.00
_cell.angle_beta   90.00
_cell.angle_gamma   90.00
#
_symmetry.space_group_name_H-M   'P 1'
#
loop_
_entity.id
_entity.type
_entity.pdbx_description
1 polymer ?
#
loop_
_entity_poly.entity_id
_entity_poly.type
_entity_poly.pdbx_seq_one_letter_code
_entity_poly.pdbx_strand_id
1 'polypeptide(L)'
;MRTITLLLIFVFATPMYLPGQRPEAYDLVITNARIVDGTGNPWFRGSVAVRDGRIARVGFVDSSGAKQVIDAQNKIVAPGFIDVHVHSEDIFGNPELPVPLKPEDAPSRRAENFVRMGVTSLVTGNCGGSATDIGKFLGQIEERPIAVNLATLIAHGSVRGKVMGLDDRAPTADEQAKMNAVVEQGMKDGAVGLSTGLIYVPGTFAKTDEVVELAKVASRYGGTYASHIRDEGNEVAAAVKEAINIGEQAKMPVEISHFKISSKALWGQTPMTIGLVQAARDRGLTVTVDQYAYTASSTSLDVRLPSWAVAGGRAEGRKRIADPATRTKIVAEMKADLKEKKFKDYSFAYVASHRAEPSYNGKNIAEITQMVRKSKKVDDQIDQILEMYDKGGAQMVYKVMSEDDVQKIMREPFTMIASDSGVREFGAGVPHPRGYGNNARVLGRYVRELKIITLEDAIRKMTSLPAQTFGLRDRGQIHEGFAADLVIFDEKTVTDRATFEAPHQYAEGFSVVIVNGQIVLDGSKMTGAMPGRALRNAAGKGRAAE
;
A
#
# COMPACT_ATOMS: atom_id res chain seq x y z
N MET A 1 48.03 -45.08 -62.02
CA MET A 1 47.01 -44.64 -61.09
C MET A 1 47.43 -45.07 -59.67
N ARG A 2 47.87 -44.11 -58.82
CA ARG A 2 48.24 -44.38 -57.40
C ARG A 2 47.17 -43.86 -56.54
N THR A 3 46.48 -44.72 -55.80
CA THR A 3 45.42 -44.41 -54.87
C THR A 3 46.02 -43.97 -53.54
N ILE A 4 45.78 -42.73 -53.14
CA ILE A 4 46.20 -42.20 -51.83
C ILE A 4 45.07 -42.42 -50.88
N THR A 5 45.24 -43.28 -49.84
CA THR A 5 44.31 -43.51 -48.75
C THR A 5 44.56 -42.47 -47.66
N LEU A 6 43.64 -41.58 -47.45
CA LEU A 6 43.68 -40.58 -46.38
C LEU A 6 43.20 -41.23 -45.09
N LEU A 7 44.08 -41.33 -44.09
CA LEU A 7 43.75 -41.83 -42.74
C LEU A 7 43.25 -40.65 -41.85
N LEU A 8 41.99 -40.59 -41.57
CA LEU A 8 41.42 -39.60 -40.62
C LEU A 8 41.64 -40.11 -39.18
N ILE A 9 42.52 -39.42 -38.44
CA ILE A 9 42.71 -39.66 -37.00
C ILE A 9 41.69 -38.80 -36.24
N PHE A 10 40.67 -39.44 -35.62
CA PHE A 10 39.78 -38.82 -34.68
C PHE A 10 40.47 -38.70 -33.31
N VAL A 11 40.87 -37.47 -32.95
CA VAL A 11 41.33 -37.16 -31.60
C VAL A 11 40.12 -36.96 -30.73
N PHE A 12 39.79 -37.93 -29.90
CA PHE A 12 38.84 -37.77 -28.82
C PHE A 12 39.44 -36.87 -27.73
N ALA A 13 39.06 -35.59 -27.73
CA ALA A 13 39.34 -34.72 -26.60
C ALA A 13 38.44 -35.14 -25.43
N THR A 14 38.96 -35.87 -24.47
CA THR A 14 38.32 -36.06 -23.16
C THR A 14 38.26 -34.70 -22.48
N PRO A 15 37.09 -34.27 -21.98
CA PRO A 15 37.01 -33.04 -21.20
C PRO A 15 37.83 -33.24 -19.92
N MET A 16 38.95 -32.50 -19.82
CA MET A 16 39.68 -32.36 -18.56
C MET A 16 38.78 -31.68 -17.54
N TYR A 17 38.24 -32.41 -16.61
CA TYR A 17 37.67 -31.85 -15.38
C TYR A 17 38.81 -31.21 -14.59
N LEU A 18 38.83 -29.86 -14.57
CA LEU A 18 39.71 -29.12 -13.66
C LEU A 18 39.25 -29.37 -12.22
N PRO A 19 40.06 -30.02 -11.37
CA PRO A 19 39.72 -30.16 -9.96
C PRO A 19 39.99 -28.81 -9.30
N GLY A 20 38.91 -28.19 -8.70
CA GLY A 20 39.17 -27.20 -7.67
C GLY A 20 38.48 -25.85 -7.73
N GLN A 21 37.33 -25.68 -8.39
CA GLN A 21 36.45 -24.61 -7.93
C GLN A 21 35.69 -25.14 -6.69
N ARG A 22 36.10 -24.69 -5.48
CA ARG A 22 35.25 -24.84 -4.31
C ARG A 22 33.88 -24.28 -4.68
N PRO A 23 32.77 -24.99 -4.38
CA PRO A 23 31.45 -24.44 -4.63
C PRO A 23 31.42 -23.05 -4.00
N GLU A 24 31.04 -22.03 -4.78
CA GLU A 24 30.90 -20.67 -4.26
C GLU A 24 29.93 -20.74 -3.06
N ALA A 25 30.41 -20.39 -1.89
CA ALA A 25 29.63 -20.46 -0.66
C ALA A 25 28.41 -19.56 -0.75
N TYR A 26 27.21 -20.10 -0.53
CA TYR A 26 25.98 -19.32 -0.38
C TYR A 26 25.90 -18.73 1.04
N ASP A 27 25.34 -17.55 1.17
CA ASP A 27 25.09 -16.97 2.49
C ASP A 27 23.94 -17.71 3.19
N LEU A 28 22.91 -18.10 2.42
CA LEU A 28 21.74 -18.81 2.91
C LEU A 28 21.22 -19.78 1.84
N VAL A 29 20.83 -20.97 2.25
CA VAL A 29 20.07 -21.90 1.41
C VAL A 29 18.78 -22.30 2.13
N ILE A 30 17.64 -22.14 1.46
CA ILE A 30 16.34 -22.63 1.93
C ILE A 30 16.08 -23.95 1.20
N THR A 31 15.94 -25.04 1.94
CA THR A 31 15.73 -26.40 1.42
C THR A 31 14.31 -26.88 1.66
N ASN A 32 13.93 -28.00 1.04
CA ASN A 32 12.63 -28.66 1.24
C ASN A 32 11.41 -27.75 1.08
N ALA A 33 11.47 -26.84 0.10
CA ALA A 33 10.44 -25.82 -0.15
C ALA A 33 9.40 -26.28 -1.18
N ARG A 34 8.15 -25.85 -1.00
CA ARG A 34 7.18 -25.67 -2.07
C ARG A 34 7.26 -24.21 -2.52
N ILE A 35 7.84 -23.99 -3.66
CA ILE A 35 8.12 -22.64 -4.19
C ILE A 35 6.92 -22.16 -4.97
N VAL A 36 6.30 -21.06 -4.52
CA VAL A 36 5.32 -20.25 -5.29
C VAL A 36 6.07 -19.00 -5.73
N ASP A 37 6.50 -18.94 -6.98
CA ASP A 37 7.50 -18.00 -7.46
C ASP A 37 7.00 -16.56 -7.70
N GLY A 38 5.71 -16.31 -7.49
CA GLY A 38 5.08 -15.00 -7.68
C GLY A 38 4.55 -14.76 -9.11
N THR A 39 4.76 -15.66 -10.05
CA THR A 39 4.27 -15.51 -11.44
C THR A 39 2.78 -15.81 -11.60
N GLY A 40 2.18 -16.53 -10.64
CA GLY A 40 0.84 -17.10 -10.74
C GLY A 40 0.82 -18.53 -11.28
N ASN A 41 1.98 -19.09 -11.64
CA ASN A 41 2.12 -20.49 -12.03
C ASN A 41 2.02 -21.44 -10.83
N PRO A 42 1.67 -22.72 -11.03
CA PRO A 42 1.65 -23.72 -9.97
C PRO A 42 3.00 -23.83 -9.25
N TRP A 43 2.94 -24.11 -7.94
CA TRP A 43 4.14 -24.33 -7.12
C TRP A 43 4.97 -25.54 -7.59
N PHE A 44 6.26 -25.51 -7.32
CA PHE A 44 7.18 -26.63 -7.56
C PHE A 44 8.07 -26.88 -6.33
N ARG A 45 8.63 -28.09 -6.24
CA ARG A 45 9.60 -28.43 -5.18
C ARG A 45 10.98 -27.98 -5.55
N GLY A 46 11.70 -27.42 -4.58
CA GLY A 46 13.07 -26.99 -4.80
C GLY A 46 13.70 -26.35 -3.57
N SER A 47 14.83 -25.74 -3.81
CA SER A 47 15.61 -24.93 -2.87
C SER A 47 15.84 -23.55 -3.45
N VAL A 48 16.08 -22.56 -2.58
CA VAL A 48 16.46 -21.19 -2.97
C VAL A 48 17.79 -20.88 -2.28
N ALA A 49 18.82 -20.58 -3.07
CA ALA A 49 20.12 -20.15 -2.57
C ALA A 49 20.27 -18.63 -2.70
N VAL A 50 20.81 -18.01 -1.66
CA VAL A 50 21.03 -16.55 -1.57
C VAL A 50 22.52 -16.28 -1.42
N ARG A 51 23.01 -15.26 -2.14
CA ARG A 51 24.35 -14.71 -2.04
C ARG A 51 24.31 -13.19 -2.24
N ASP A 52 25.03 -12.47 -1.41
CA ASP A 52 25.15 -11.00 -1.47
C ASP A 52 23.78 -10.29 -1.54
N GLY A 53 22.80 -10.82 -0.79
CA GLY A 53 21.45 -10.28 -0.73
C GLY A 53 20.59 -10.54 -1.96
N ARG A 54 21.03 -11.39 -2.90
CA ARG A 54 20.31 -11.76 -4.12
C ARG A 54 20.06 -13.26 -4.19
N ILE A 55 19.00 -13.64 -4.91
CA ILE A 55 18.72 -15.03 -5.25
C ILE A 55 19.77 -15.49 -6.25
N ALA A 56 20.66 -16.38 -5.83
CA ALA A 56 21.76 -16.86 -6.65
C ALA A 56 21.37 -18.12 -7.46
N ARG A 57 20.50 -18.96 -6.91
CA ARG A 57 20.05 -20.21 -7.56
C ARG A 57 18.67 -20.61 -7.09
N VAL A 58 17.87 -21.21 -8.00
CA VAL A 58 16.56 -21.79 -7.71
C VAL A 58 16.50 -23.21 -8.28
N GLY A 59 15.92 -24.15 -7.55
CA GLY A 59 15.78 -25.55 -7.95
C GLY A 59 16.61 -26.49 -7.09
N PHE A 60 17.38 -27.40 -7.68
CA PHE A 60 18.26 -28.29 -6.94
C PHE A 60 19.55 -27.55 -6.58
N VAL A 61 19.80 -27.38 -5.29
CA VAL A 61 20.96 -26.67 -4.74
C VAL A 61 21.67 -27.57 -3.72
N ASP A 62 22.98 -27.72 -3.89
CA ASP A 62 23.83 -28.29 -2.84
C ASP A 62 24.02 -27.28 -1.72
N SER A 63 23.55 -27.61 -0.54
CA SER A 63 23.63 -26.74 0.64
C SER A 63 24.86 -26.97 1.51
N SER A 64 25.74 -27.94 1.15
CA SER A 64 26.87 -28.37 1.99
C SER A 64 27.91 -27.26 2.24
N GLY A 65 28.00 -26.25 1.37
CA GLY A 65 28.89 -25.11 1.51
C GLY A 65 28.22 -23.81 1.97
N ALA A 66 26.92 -23.83 2.33
CA ALA A 66 26.20 -22.65 2.74
C ALA A 66 26.57 -22.21 4.17
N LYS A 67 26.65 -20.89 4.42
CA LYS A 67 26.89 -20.36 5.77
C LYS A 67 25.70 -20.63 6.71
N GLN A 68 24.47 -20.60 6.16
CA GLN A 68 23.23 -20.91 6.90
C GLN A 68 22.29 -21.74 6.02
N VAL A 69 21.61 -22.70 6.62
CA VAL A 69 20.60 -23.53 5.96
C VAL A 69 19.30 -23.45 6.75
N ILE A 70 18.20 -23.18 6.04
CA ILE A 70 16.83 -23.22 6.59
C ILE A 70 16.11 -24.38 5.94
N ASP A 71 15.62 -25.34 6.72
CA ASP A 71 14.68 -26.35 6.25
C ASP A 71 13.26 -25.76 6.25
N ALA A 72 12.69 -25.54 5.08
CA ALA A 72 11.32 -25.05 4.96
C ALA A 72 10.26 -26.09 5.38
N GLN A 73 10.63 -27.34 5.65
CA GLN A 73 9.71 -28.38 6.14
C GLN A 73 8.46 -28.54 5.26
N ASN A 74 8.65 -28.48 3.94
CA ASN A 74 7.57 -28.55 2.95
C ASN A 74 6.53 -27.42 3.06
N LYS A 75 6.86 -26.30 3.72
CA LYS A 75 6.05 -25.08 3.75
C LYS A 75 6.19 -24.30 2.43
N ILE A 76 5.36 -23.30 2.26
CA ILE A 76 5.43 -22.38 1.12
C ILE A 76 6.63 -21.44 1.30
N VAL A 77 7.43 -21.31 0.25
CA VAL A 77 8.41 -20.25 0.06
C VAL A 77 7.94 -19.38 -1.09
N ALA A 78 7.72 -18.11 -0.81
CA ALA A 78 7.22 -17.14 -1.78
C ALA A 78 8.10 -15.87 -1.78
N PRO A 79 8.01 -15.01 -2.80
CA PRO A 79 8.59 -13.68 -2.72
C PRO A 79 8.02 -12.92 -1.53
N GLY A 80 8.82 -12.08 -0.89
CA GLY A 80 8.33 -11.16 0.13
C GLY A 80 7.25 -10.24 -0.42
N PHE A 81 6.21 -9.99 0.36
CA PHE A 81 5.05 -9.23 -0.11
C PHE A 81 5.39 -7.76 -0.26
N ILE A 82 4.77 -7.13 -1.25
CA ILE A 82 4.90 -5.70 -1.57
C ILE A 82 3.55 -5.05 -1.29
N ASP A 83 3.48 -4.23 -0.26
CA ASP A 83 2.30 -3.44 0.07
C ASP A 83 2.37 -2.09 -0.63
N VAL A 84 1.54 -1.93 -1.66
CA VAL A 84 1.57 -0.75 -2.53
C VAL A 84 0.79 0.44 -2.00
N HIS A 85 0.05 0.23 -0.91
CA HIS A 85 -0.78 1.28 -0.35
C HIS A 85 -0.57 1.37 1.17
N VAL A 86 0.39 2.19 1.56
CA VAL A 86 0.66 2.44 2.97
C VAL A 86 0.78 3.94 3.26
N HIS A 87 0.56 4.29 4.54
CA HIS A 87 0.74 5.62 5.10
C HIS A 87 1.84 5.54 6.15
N SER A 88 3.08 5.55 5.71
CA SER A 88 4.28 5.35 6.53
C SER A 88 5.29 6.48 6.35
N GLU A 89 4.81 7.70 6.11
CA GLU A 89 5.62 8.90 6.01
C GLU A 89 6.32 9.22 7.34
N ASP A 90 5.75 8.75 8.45
CA ASP A 90 6.25 8.88 9.81
C ASP A 90 7.15 7.70 10.26
N ILE A 91 7.59 6.83 9.34
CA ILE A 91 8.44 5.67 9.68
C ILE A 91 9.75 6.07 10.38
N PHE A 92 10.22 7.29 10.14
CA PHE A 92 11.38 7.87 10.81
C PHE A 92 11.03 8.70 12.06
N GLY A 93 9.78 8.65 12.53
CA GLY A 93 9.21 9.49 13.57
C GLY A 93 8.53 10.73 13.00
N ASN A 94 7.52 11.23 13.71
CA ASN A 94 6.81 12.44 13.31
C ASN A 94 7.64 13.67 13.74
N PRO A 95 8.14 14.50 12.79
CA PRO A 95 8.92 15.69 13.11
C PRO A 95 8.12 16.78 13.85
N GLU A 96 6.79 16.69 13.86
CA GLU A 96 5.90 17.63 14.57
C GLU A 96 5.63 17.23 16.03
N LEU A 97 6.10 16.06 16.48
CA LEU A 97 5.96 15.67 17.89
C LEU A 97 7.01 16.39 18.75
N PRO A 98 6.61 16.97 19.92
CA PRO A 98 7.48 17.75 20.78
C PRO A 98 8.59 16.93 21.48
N VAL A 99 8.59 15.62 21.35
CA VAL A 99 9.64 14.73 21.81
C VAL A 99 10.15 13.94 20.62
N PRO A 100 11.31 14.25 20.05
CA PRO A 100 11.94 13.37 19.11
C PRO A 100 12.28 12.07 19.86
N LEU A 101 11.61 10.97 19.49
CA LEU A 101 12.08 9.63 19.85
C LEU A 101 13.53 9.57 19.43
N LYS A 102 14.42 9.13 20.35
CA LYS A 102 15.83 8.94 19.99
C LYS A 102 15.87 8.09 18.72
N PRO A 103 16.68 8.46 17.72
CA PRO A 103 16.72 7.77 16.43
C PRO A 103 16.90 6.24 16.53
N GLU A 104 17.56 5.78 17.58
CA GLU A 104 17.83 4.38 17.89
C GLU A 104 16.62 3.61 18.45
N ASP A 105 15.62 4.28 19.00
CA ASP A 105 14.50 3.67 19.73
C ASP A 105 13.15 3.72 18.96
N ALA A 106 13.11 4.19 17.71
CA ALA A 106 11.85 4.27 16.98
C ALA A 106 11.33 2.86 16.59
N PRO A 107 10.35 2.29 17.31
CA PRO A 107 9.75 1.00 16.99
C PRO A 107 9.20 0.96 15.55
N SER A 108 8.83 2.13 15.02
CA SER A 108 8.34 2.33 13.67
C SER A 108 9.32 1.83 12.60
N ARG A 109 10.64 1.97 12.80
CA ARG A 109 11.64 1.49 11.82
C ARG A 109 11.66 -0.03 11.65
N ARG A 110 11.15 -0.78 12.63
CA ARG A 110 11.01 -2.23 12.53
C ARG A 110 9.86 -2.64 11.63
N ALA A 111 8.87 -1.76 11.41
CA ALA A 111 7.65 -2.05 10.66
C ALA A 111 7.05 -3.42 11.02
N GLU A 112 7.08 -3.76 12.33
CA GLU A 112 6.82 -5.10 12.83
C GLU A 112 5.44 -5.64 12.43
N ASN A 113 4.44 -4.78 12.41
CA ASN A 113 3.09 -5.12 11.97
C ASN A 113 3.06 -5.59 10.49
N PHE A 114 3.89 -5.02 9.62
CA PHE A 114 4.04 -5.41 8.23
C PHE A 114 4.88 -6.69 8.08
N VAL A 115 6.05 -6.73 8.73
CA VAL A 115 6.95 -7.90 8.66
C VAL A 115 6.23 -9.17 9.10
N ARG A 116 5.42 -9.11 10.16
CA ARG A 116 4.63 -10.25 10.66
C ARG A 116 3.49 -10.69 9.74
N MET A 117 3.18 -9.91 8.71
CA MET A 117 2.28 -10.31 7.62
C MET A 117 3.02 -10.78 6.35
N GLY A 118 4.36 -10.94 6.43
CA GLY A 118 5.18 -11.32 5.28
C GLY A 118 5.56 -10.18 4.34
N VAL A 119 5.30 -8.92 4.70
CA VAL A 119 5.60 -7.75 3.88
C VAL A 119 7.07 -7.39 4.02
N THR A 120 7.75 -7.20 2.90
CA THR A 120 9.18 -6.87 2.80
C THR A 120 9.42 -5.53 2.12
N SER A 121 8.42 -5.00 1.44
CA SER A 121 8.52 -3.73 0.71
C SER A 121 7.23 -2.93 0.83
N LEU A 122 7.36 -1.62 1.02
CA LEU A 122 6.27 -0.66 1.19
C LEU A 122 6.35 0.40 0.09
N VAL A 123 5.18 0.81 -0.44
CA VAL A 123 5.04 2.02 -1.26
C VAL A 123 4.18 3.02 -0.50
N THR A 124 4.79 4.09 0.00
CA THR A 124 4.13 5.18 0.73
C THR A 124 3.88 6.41 -0.16
N GLY A 125 3.36 7.48 0.39
CA GLY A 125 3.01 8.68 -0.38
C GLY A 125 1.66 8.58 -1.07
N ASN A 126 0.77 7.73 -0.58
CA ASN A 126 -0.56 7.48 -1.12
C ASN A 126 -1.58 8.57 -0.75
N CYS A 127 -2.76 8.53 -1.37
CA CYS A 127 -3.92 9.38 -1.06
C CYS A 127 -3.62 10.89 -1.03
N GLY A 128 -2.68 11.35 -1.85
CA GLY A 128 -2.34 12.77 -1.94
C GLY A 128 -1.47 13.31 -0.81
N GLY A 129 -0.94 12.45 0.07
CA GLY A 129 -0.06 12.81 1.19
C GLY A 129 1.34 12.23 1.06
N SER A 130 2.40 13.04 1.00
CA SER A 130 3.80 12.60 1.01
C SER A 130 4.73 13.72 1.50
N ALA A 131 6.00 13.36 1.75
CA ALA A 131 7.05 14.37 1.73
C ALA A 131 7.10 15.07 0.37
N THR A 132 7.40 16.36 0.33
CA THR A 132 7.61 17.11 -0.93
C THR A 132 9.08 17.17 -1.36
N ASP A 133 10.00 16.80 -0.47
CA ASP A 133 11.42 16.58 -0.73
C ASP A 133 11.69 15.08 -0.65
N ILE A 134 11.49 14.42 -1.78
CA ILE A 134 11.63 12.95 -1.90
C ILE A 134 13.08 12.51 -1.71
N GLY A 135 14.04 13.32 -2.20
CA GLY A 135 15.46 13.03 -2.05
C GLY A 135 15.88 12.93 -0.60
N LYS A 136 15.50 13.93 0.20
CA LYS A 136 15.74 13.96 1.64
C LYS A 136 15.01 12.83 2.37
N PHE A 137 13.74 12.59 2.03
CA PHE A 137 12.94 11.53 2.66
C PHE A 137 13.56 10.16 2.47
N LEU A 138 13.87 9.77 1.22
CA LEU A 138 14.49 8.48 0.93
C LEU A 138 15.94 8.39 1.43
N GLY A 139 16.67 9.49 1.46
CA GLY A 139 18.04 9.56 2.02
C GLY A 139 18.11 9.21 3.51
N GLN A 140 17.03 9.42 4.26
CA GLN A 140 16.99 9.06 5.69
C GLN A 140 17.18 7.55 5.94
N ILE A 141 16.90 6.68 4.96
CA ILE A 141 17.10 5.24 5.11
C ILE A 141 18.57 4.89 5.29
N GLU A 142 19.48 5.62 4.65
CA GLU A 142 20.94 5.44 4.80
C GLU A 142 21.44 5.84 6.19
N GLU A 143 20.84 6.90 6.75
CA GLU A 143 21.16 7.42 8.09
C GLU A 143 20.46 6.64 9.21
N ARG A 144 19.26 6.15 8.92
CA ARG A 144 18.35 5.50 9.87
C ARG A 144 17.81 4.21 9.25
N PRO A 145 18.57 3.11 9.27
CA PRO A 145 18.17 1.84 8.67
C PRO A 145 16.79 1.36 9.15
N ILE A 146 16.04 0.74 8.25
CA ILE A 146 14.69 0.18 8.48
C ILE A 146 14.65 -1.31 8.15
N ALA A 147 13.68 -2.05 8.69
CA ALA A 147 13.61 -3.50 8.49
C ALA A 147 13.10 -3.91 7.10
N VAL A 148 12.32 -3.06 6.45
CA VAL A 148 11.67 -3.30 5.14
C VAL A 148 12.15 -2.33 4.08
N ASN A 149 12.00 -2.65 2.81
CA ASN A 149 12.28 -1.71 1.72
C ASN A 149 11.17 -0.65 1.63
N LEU A 150 11.52 0.54 1.15
CA LEU A 150 10.60 1.66 1.04
C LEU A 150 10.72 2.37 -0.30
N ALA A 151 9.62 2.46 -1.04
CA ALA A 151 9.41 3.38 -2.16
C ALA A 151 8.41 4.47 -1.74
N THR A 152 8.34 5.56 -2.49
CA THR A 152 7.37 6.62 -2.25
C THR A 152 6.83 7.20 -3.55
N LEU A 153 5.59 7.66 -3.50
CA LEU A 153 4.98 8.52 -4.51
C LEU A 153 5.22 9.99 -4.16
N ILE A 154 5.23 10.87 -5.15
CA ILE A 154 5.06 12.32 -4.92
C ILE A 154 3.57 12.63 -4.92
N ALA A 155 3.07 13.30 -3.87
CA ALA A 155 1.64 13.44 -3.65
C ALA A 155 1.12 14.82 -4.03
N HIS A 156 0.09 14.86 -4.88
CA HIS A 156 -0.57 16.08 -5.34
C HIS A 156 -1.05 16.98 -4.21
N GLY A 157 -1.73 16.43 -3.18
CA GLY A 157 -2.25 17.23 -2.07
C GLY A 157 -1.14 17.94 -1.29
N SER A 158 -0.01 17.26 -1.04
CA SER A 158 1.17 17.88 -0.41
C SER A 158 1.83 18.94 -1.29
N VAL A 159 1.94 18.69 -2.60
CA VAL A 159 2.48 19.64 -3.58
C VAL A 159 1.60 20.87 -3.66
N ARG A 160 0.28 20.68 -3.77
CA ARG A 160 -0.71 21.77 -3.82
C ARG A 160 -0.70 22.57 -2.52
N GLY A 161 -0.69 21.89 -1.37
CA GLY A 161 -0.60 22.53 -0.06
C GLY A 161 0.66 23.39 0.11
N LYS A 162 1.80 22.95 -0.42
CA LYS A 162 3.07 23.69 -0.39
C LYS A 162 3.03 24.97 -1.24
N VAL A 163 2.33 24.96 -2.38
CA VAL A 163 2.33 26.08 -3.34
C VAL A 163 1.15 27.02 -3.12
N MET A 164 -0.02 26.49 -2.80
CA MET A 164 -1.29 27.24 -2.74
C MET A 164 -1.94 27.25 -1.35
N GLY A 165 -1.42 26.49 -0.38
CA GLY A 165 -2.11 26.29 0.89
C GLY A 165 -3.37 25.43 0.74
N LEU A 166 -4.40 25.73 1.55
CA LEU A 166 -5.65 24.96 1.61
C LEU A 166 -6.84 25.68 0.97
N ASP A 167 -6.56 26.58 0.01
CA ASP A 167 -7.56 27.42 -0.62
C ASP A 167 -8.42 26.64 -1.64
N ASP A 168 -9.72 26.95 -1.64
CA ASP A 168 -10.68 26.45 -2.62
C ASP A 168 -10.70 27.36 -3.85
N ARG A 169 -9.72 27.23 -4.72
CA ARG A 169 -9.62 27.93 -6.01
C ARG A 169 -8.73 27.17 -6.99
N ALA A 170 -8.83 27.48 -8.26
CA ALA A 170 -7.90 26.98 -9.26
C ALA A 170 -6.51 27.63 -9.11
N PRO A 171 -5.42 26.94 -9.50
CA PRO A 171 -4.08 27.54 -9.56
C PRO A 171 -3.99 28.60 -10.65
N THR A 172 -3.17 29.59 -10.43
CA THR A 172 -2.67 30.45 -11.50
C THR A 172 -1.67 29.67 -12.37
N ALA A 173 -1.33 30.19 -13.55
CA ALA A 173 -0.33 29.56 -14.43
C ALA A 173 1.04 29.41 -13.74
N ASP A 174 1.44 30.41 -12.94
CA ASP A 174 2.69 30.39 -12.17
C ASP A 174 2.65 29.33 -11.03
N GLU A 175 1.54 29.21 -10.33
CA GLU A 175 1.35 28.18 -9.30
C GLU A 175 1.36 26.77 -9.91
N GLN A 176 0.67 26.58 -11.06
CA GLN A 176 0.73 25.30 -11.78
C GLN A 176 2.17 24.96 -12.19
N ALA A 177 2.92 25.93 -12.71
CA ALA A 177 4.33 25.72 -13.08
C ALA A 177 5.20 25.36 -11.87
N LYS A 178 4.98 26.00 -10.70
CA LYS A 178 5.67 25.65 -9.45
C LYS A 178 5.33 24.24 -8.97
N MET A 179 4.06 23.83 -9.03
CA MET A 179 3.64 22.48 -8.70
C MET A 179 4.30 21.46 -9.64
N ASN A 180 4.31 21.73 -10.94
CA ASN A 180 4.99 20.90 -11.95
C ASN A 180 6.47 20.71 -11.62
N ALA A 181 7.17 21.79 -11.22
CA ALA A 181 8.58 21.71 -10.86
C ALA A 181 8.84 20.86 -9.59
N VAL A 182 7.95 20.92 -8.59
CA VAL A 182 8.05 20.08 -7.39
C VAL A 182 7.84 18.60 -7.75
N VAL A 183 6.84 18.28 -8.58
CA VAL A 183 6.61 16.90 -9.07
C VAL A 183 7.80 16.42 -9.87
N GLU A 184 8.34 17.24 -10.77
CA GLU A 184 9.50 16.89 -11.58
C GLU A 184 10.71 16.57 -10.71
N GLN A 185 10.99 17.40 -9.70
CA GLN A 185 12.10 17.15 -8.78
C GLN A 185 11.88 15.86 -7.99
N GLY A 186 10.67 15.63 -7.46
CA GLY A 186 10.35 14.39 -6.75
C GLY A 186 10.55 13.13 -7.60
N MET A 187 10.20 13.19 -8.89
CA MET A 187 10.43 12.08 -9.82
C MET A 187 11.93 11.87 -10.10
N LYS A 188 12.71 12.93 -10.25
CA LYS A 188 14.18 12.88 -10.39
C LYS A 188 14.84 12.28 -9.15
N ASP A 189 14.33 12.57 -7.98
CA ASP A 189 14.82 12.06 -6.70
C ASP A 189 14.44 10.59 -6.44
N GLY A 190 13.59 10.01 -7.29
CA GLY A 190 13.30 8.58 -7.31
C GLY A 190 11.89 8.19 -6.87
N ALA A 191 10.93 9.12 -6.83
CA ALA A 191 9.52 8.75 -6.64
C ALA A 191 9.06 7.76 -7.73
N VAL A 192 8.26 6.78 -7.34
CA VAL A 192 7.76 5.74 -8.27
C VAL A 192 6.48 6.16 -9.02
N GLY A 193 5.99 7.37 -8.77
CA GLY A 193 4.81 7.91 -9.43
C GLY A 193 4.22 9.11 -8.72
N LEU A 194 3.02 9.50 -9.16
CA LEU A 194 2.20 10.59 -8.61
C LEU A 194 0.99 10.01 -7.91
N SER A 195 0.66 10.49 -6.69
CA SER A 195 -0.60 10.14 -6.05
C SER A 195 -1.56 11.32 -5.91
N THR A 196 -2.85 11.03 -5.87
CA THR A 196 -3.91 11.97 -5.50
C THR A 196 -4.80 11.45 -4.39
N GLY A 197 -5.39 12.36 -3.61
CA GLY A 197 -6.49 12.09 -2.70
C GLY A 197 -7.57 13.13 -2.92
N LEU A 198 -8.43 12.88 -3.93
CA LEU A 198 -9.37 13.88 -4.43
C LEU A 198 -10.62 14.06 -3.53
N ILE A 199 -10.73 13.31 -2.45
CA ILE A 199 -11.71 13.53 -1.38
C ILE A 199 -11.16 14.44 -0.27
N TYR A 200 -9.82 14.55 -0.14
CA TYR A 200 -9.18 15.29 0.95
C TYR A 200 -8.84 16.72 0.56
N VAL A 201 -8.93 17.66 1.53
CA VAL A 201 -8.42 19.01 1.37
C VAL A 201 -6.88 18.98 1.38
N PRO A 202 -6.20 19.67 0.42
CA PRO A 202 -6.72 20.54 -0.62
C PRO A 202 -7.03 19.87 -1.97
N GLY A 203 -6.81 18.55 -2.12
CA GLY A 203 -6.97 17.82 -3.38
C GLY A 203 -8.39 17.86 -3.92
N THR A 204 -9.40 17.91 -3.03
CA THR A 204 -10.82 17.97 -3.42
C THR A 204 -11.19 19.22 -4.22
N PHE A 205 -10.42 20.30 -4.11
CA PHE A 205 -10.64 21.56 -4.83
C PHE A 205 -10.02 21.58 -6.23
N ALA A 206 -9.16 20.60 -6.52
CA ALA A 206 -8.50 20.51 -7.81
C ALA A 206 -9.48 20.06 -8.90
N LYS A 207 -9.41 20.73 -10.06
CA LYS A 207 -10.04 20.26 -11.28
C LYS A 207 -9.19 19.17 -11.94
N THR A 208 -9.82 18.36 -12.78
CA THR A 208 -9.16 17.27 -13.49
C THR A 208 -7.93 17.74 -14.28
N ASP A 209 -8.03 18.91 -14.96
CA ASP A 209 -6.94 19.46 -15.77
C ASP A 209 -5.68 19.79 -14.94
N GLU A 210 -5.84 20.30 -13.71
CA GLU A 210 -4.72 20.53 -12.78
C GLU A 210 -3.93 19.23 -12.55
N VAL A 211 -4.66 18.14 -12.29
CA VAL A 211 -4.05 16.81 -12.03
C VAL A 211 -3.42 16.24 -13.30
N VAL A 212 -4.06 16.39 -14.45
CA VAL A 212 -3.54 15.96 -15.77
C VAL A 212 -2.18 16.59 -16.05
N GLU A 213 -2.01 17.90 -15.79
CA GLU A 213 -0.72 18.57 -16.01
C GLU A 213 0.39 17.98 -15.12
N LEU A 214 0.12 17.69 -13.86
CA LEU A 214 1.08 17.03 -12.96
C LEU A 214 1.36 15.59 -13.39
N ALA A 215 0.34 14.84 -13.80
CA ALA A 215 0.46 13.48 -14.29
C ALA A 215 1.33 13.41 -15.56
N LYS A 216 1.19 14.37 -16.50
CA LYS A 216 2.08 14.49 -17.67
C LYS A 216 3.55 14.67 -17.28
N VAL A 217 3.83 15.40 -16.19
CA VAL A 217 5.20 15.54 -15.67
C VAL A 217 5.70 14.19 -15.17
N ALA A 218 4.95 13.50 -14.30
CA ALA A 218 5.33 12.22 -13.73
C ALA A 218 5.49 11.12 -14.80
N SER A 219 4.66 11.14 -15.84
CA SER A 219 4.69 10.21 -16.97
C SER A 219 6.04 10.21 -17.71
N ARG A 220 6.67 11.37 -17.87
CA ARG A 220 7.99 11.49 -18.53
C ARG A 220 9.09 10.67 -17.85
N TYR A 221 8.90 10.37 -16.57
CA TYR A 221 9.83 9.57 -15.76
C TYR A 221 9.36 8.12 -15.58
N GLY A 222 8.33 7.68 -16.30
CA GLY A 222 7.80 6.32 -16.24
C GLY A 222 7.10 5.99 -14.91
N GLY A 223 6.56 7.01 -14.23
CA GLY A 223 5.81 6.84 -12.99
C GLY A 223 4.41 6.25 -13.19
N THR A 224 3.80 5.77 -12.11
CA THR A 224 2.40 5.34 -12.06
C THR A 224 1.53 6.41 -11.38
N TYR A 225 0.33 6.64 -11.88
CA TYR A 225 -0.67 7.49 -11.25
C TYR A 225 -1.50 6.66 -10.28
N ALA A 226 -1.42 6.93 -8.98
CA ALA A 226 -2.19 6.28 -7.93
C ALA A 226 -3.27 7.23 -7.39
N SER A 227 -4.53 6.80 -7.33
CA SER A 227 -5.64 7.70 -7.00
C SER A 227 -6.57 7.16 -5.93
N HIS A 228 -6.59 7.82 -4.77
CA HIS A 228 -7.82 7.88 -3.97
C HIS A 228 -8.80 8.78 -4.73
N ILE A 229 -9.79 8.18 -5.36
CA ILE A 229 -10.71 8.84 -6.26
C ILE A 229 -11.61 9.88 -5.55
N ARG A 230 -12.22 10.76 -6.32
CA ARG A 230 -13.00 11.91 -5.81
C ARG A 230 -14.21 11.52 -4.99
N ASP A 231 -14.85 10.41 -5.31
CA ASP A 231 -15.98 9.86 -4.58
C ASP A 231 -16.00 8.32 -4.68
N GLU A 232 -16.09 7.67 -3.54
CA GLU A 232 -16.22 6.21 -3.44
C GLU A 232 -17.66 5.80 -3.11
N GLY A 233 -18.56 6.75 -3.07
CA GLY A 233 -19.98 6.61 -2.75
C GLY A 233 -20.86 6.62 -4.00
N ASN A 234 -21.80 7.55 -4.05
CA ASN A 234 -22.83 7.59 -5.08
C ASN A 234 -22.30 8.00 -6.46
N GLU A 235 -21.21 8.80 -6.52
CA GLU A 235 -20.56 9.25 -7.74
C GLU A 235 -19.34 8.40 -8.13
N VAL A 236 -19.20 7.20 -7.55
CA VAL A 236 -18.04 6.31 -7.75
C VAL A 236 -17.75 6.02 -9.22
N ALA A 237 -18.78 5.89 -10.07
CA ALA A 237 -18.60 5.64 -11.50
C ALA A 237 -17.96 6.84 -12.22
N ALA A 238 -18.34 8.05 -11.88
CA ALA A 238 -17.76 9.28 -12.43
C ALA A 238 -16.31 9.44 -11.96
N ALA A 239 -16.05 9.16 -10.67
CA ALA A 239 -14.71 9.25 -10.08
C ALA A 239 -13.73 8.21 -10.66
N VAL A 240 -14.18 6.98 -10.92
CA VAL A 240 -13.38 5.96 -11.61
C VAL A 240 -13.04 6.39 -13.04
N LYS A 241 -14.02 6.94 -13.77
CA LYS A 241 -13.78 7.49 -15.12
C LYS A 241 -12.80 8.67 -15.09
N GLU A 242 -12.88 9.55 -14.09
CA GLU A 242 -11.94 10.66 -13.91
C GLU A 242 -10.51 10.15 -13.75
N ALA A 243 -10.28 9.17 -12.87
CA ALA A 243 -8.96 8.60 -12.65
C ALA A 243 -8.39 7.94 -13.93
N ILE A 244 -9.20 7.17 -14.65
CA ILE A 244 -8.81 6.58 -15.94
C ILE A 244 -8.48 7.66 -16.97
N ASN A 245 -9.30 8.70 -17.08
CA ASN A 245 -9.12 9.81 -18.02
C ASN A 245 -7.80 10.59 -17.74
N ILE A 246 -7.44 10.80 -16.48
CA ILE A 246 -6.17 11.44 -16.10
C ILE A 246 -4.99 10.62 -16.64
N GLY A 247 -4.98 9.31 -16.42
CA GLY A 247 -3.93 8.43 -16.92
C GLY A 247 -3.89 8.36 -18.44
N GLU A 248 -5.05 8.31 -19.10
CA GLU A 248 -5.16 8.28 -20.56
C GLU A 248 -4.58 9.56 -21.20
N GLN A 249 -4.95 10.76 -20.68
CA GLN A 249 -4.42 12.03 -21.16
C GLN A 249 -2.93 12.21 -20.85
N ALA A 250 -2.45 11.71 -19.72
CA ALA A 250 -1.04 11.75 -19.35
C ALA A 250 -0.21 10.62 -19.96
N LYS A 251 -0.83 9.63 -20.63
CA LYS A 251 -0.18 8.43 -21.19
C LYS A 251 0.63 7.67 -20.15
N MET A 252 0.05 7.43 -18.99
CA MET A 252 0.71 6.72 -17.89
C MET A 252 -0.17 5.64 -17.29
N PRO A 253 0.43 4.58 -16.67
CA PRO A 253 -0.34 3.58 -15.94
C PRO A 253 -1.15 4.21 -14.81
N VAL A 254 -2.34 3.65 -14.56
CA VAL A 254 -3.24 4.06 -13.49
C VAL A 254 -3.35 2.95 -12.46
N GLU A 255 -3.27 3.31 -11.20
CA GLU A 255 -3.64 2.51 -10.04
C GLU A 255 -4.82 3.22 -9.34
N ILE A 256 -5.96 2.53 -9.18
CA ILE A 256 -7.09 3.06 -8.42
C ILE A 256 -7.03 2.47 -7.02
N SER A 257 -6.72 3.33 -6.07
CA SER A 257 -6.42 2.96 -4.69
C SER A 257 -7.63 2.43 -3.93
N HIS A 258 -7.42 1.40 -3.08
CA HIS A 258 -8.40 0.78 -2.16
C HIS A 258 -9.82 0.70 -2.75
N PHE A 259 -9.90 0.10 -3.94
CA PHE A 259 -11.08 0.05 -4.80
C PHE A 259 -12.31 -0.52 -4.09
N LYS A 260 -13.36 0.28 -3.94
CA LYS A 260 -14.57 -0.09 -3.20
C LYS A 260 -15.77 0.77 -3.56
N ILE A 261 -16.93 0.37 -3.06
CA ILE A 261 -18.15 1.20 -3.01
C ILE A 261 -18.50 1.41 -1.55
N SER A 262 -18.43 2.65 -1.08
CA SER A 262 -18.69 3.04 0.32
C SER A 262 -20.13 3.48 0.60
N SER A 263 -20.98 3.52 -0.40
CA SER A 263 -22.41 3.81 -0.25
C SER A 263 -23.25 2.53 -0.16
N LYS A 264 -24.00 2.38 0.92
CA LYS A 264 -24.93 1.26 1.08
C LYS A 264 -26.00 1.22 -0.01
N ALA A 265 -26.31 2.38 -0.63
CA ALA A 265 -27.26 2.48 -1.72
C ALA A 265 -26.80 1.74 -2.98
N LEU A 266 -25.48 1.56 -3.15
CA LEU A 266 -24.86 0.95 -4.32
C LEU A 266 -24.14 -0.37 -4.03
N TRP A 267 -24.27 -0.94 -2.83
CA TRP A 267 -23.71 -2.26 -2.54
C TRP A 267 -24.19 -3.30 -3.54
N GLY A 268 -23.28 -4.15 -4.00
CA GLY A 268 -23.54 -5.13 -5.06
C GLY A 268 -23.30 -4.61 -6.48
N GLN A 269 -23.09 -3.30 -6.67
CA GLN A 269 -22.87 -2.67 -7.98
C GLN A 269 -21.39 -2.64 -8.43
N THR A 270 -20.50 -3.31 -7.73
CA THR A 270 -19.09 -3.45 -8.16
C THR A 270 -18.89 -4.00 -9.57
N PRO A 271 -19.77 -4.84 -10.17
CA PRO A 271 -19.64 -5.18 -11.59
C PRO A 271 -19.62 -3.96 -12.52
N MET A 272 -20.31 -2.86 -12.16
CA MET A 272 -20.28 -1.61 -12.92
C MET A 272 -18.89 -0.96 -12.87
N THR A 273 -18.29 -0.81 -11.69
CA THR A 273 -16.96 -0.19 -11.54
C THR A 273 -15.85 -1.07 -12.09
N ILE A 274 -15.93 -2.39 -11.90
CA ILE A 274 -15.05 -3.40 -12.52
C ILE A 274 -15.12 -3.29 -14.04
N GLY A 275 -16.33 -3.20 -14.61
CA GLY A 275 -16.53 -3.05 -16.05
C GLY A 275 -15.88 -1.79 -16.63
N LEU A 276 -15.84 -0.67 -15.89
CA LEU A 276 -15.13 0.54 -16.32
C LEU A 276 -13.63 0.32 -16.41
N VAL A 277 -13.04 -0.36 -15.42
CA VAL A 277 -11.61 -0.72 -15.42
C VAL A 277 -11.33 -1.68 -16.59
N GLN A 278 -12.13 -2.75 -16.76
CA GLN A 278 -11.94 -3.70 -17.83
C GLN A 278 -12.05 -3.04 -19.21
N ALA A 279 -13.04 -2.19 -19.43
CA ALA A 279 -13.20 -1.47 -20.70
C ALA A 279 -12.01 -0.55 -21.01
N ALA A 280 -11.36 0.05 -19.99
CA ALA A 280 -10.14 0.82 -20.18
C ALA A 280 -8.98 -0.11 -20.59
N ARG A 281 -8.83 -1.25 -19.94
CA ARG A 281 -7.82 -2.26 -20.26
C ARG A 281 -8.01 -2.83 -21.67
N ASP A 282 -9.24 -3.08 -22.10
CA ASP A 282 -9.57 -3.56 -23.47
C ASP A 282 -9.17 -2.53 -24.54
N ARG A 283 -9.13 -1.24 -24.21
CA ARG A 283 -8.57 -0.17 -25.07
C ARG A 283 -7.04 -0.08 -25.03
N GLY A 284 -6.36 -0.95 -24.27
CA GLY A 284 -4.90 -0.99 -24.16
C GLY A 284 -4.31 -0.12 -23.05
N LEU A 285 -5.15 0.48 -22.17
CA LEU A 285 -4.65 1.23 -21.02
C LEU A 285 -4.18 0.28 -19.90
N THR A 286 -3.08 0.60 -19.25
CA THR A 286 -2.64 -0.13 -18.06
C THR A 286 -3.37 0.42 -16.85
N VAL A 287 -4.40 -0.29 -16.39
CA VAL A 287 -5.16 0.06 -15.18
C VAL A 287 -5.13 -1.11 -14.22
N THR A 288 -4.72 -0.85 -12.98
CA THR A 288 -4.75 -1.76 -11.84
C THR A 288 -5.55 -1.13 -10.71
N VAL A 289 -5.94 -1.94 -9.75
CA VAL A 289 -6.57 -1.45 -8.51
C VAL A 289 -5.92 -2.15 -7.33
N ASP A 290 -5.97 -1.55 -6.14
CA ASP A 290 -5.64 -2.24 -4.89
C ASP A 290 -6.86 -2.42 -3.99
N GLN A 291 -6.76 -3.34 -3.03
CA GLN A 291 -7.82 -3.68 -2.11
C GLN A 291 -7.26 -4.27 -0.81
N TYR A 292 -7.88 -3.95 0.33
CA TYR A 292 -7.71 -4.67 1.60
C TYR A 292 -8.84 -5.68 1.83
N ALA A 293 -8.54 -6.70 2.61
CA ALA A 293 -9.39 -7.88 2.83
C ALA A 293 -10.42 -7.70 3.96
N TYR A 294 -11.06 -6.51 4.07
CA TYR A 294 -12.01 -6.16 5.15
C TYR A 294 -13.17 -5.34 4.62
N THR A 295 -14.27 -5.31 5.39
CA THR A 295 -15.54 -4.63 5.04
C THR A 295 -15.69 -3.24 5.66
N ALA A 296 -14.60 -2.65 6.12
CA ALA A 296 -14.57 -1.28 6.64
C ALA A 296 -13.40 -0.51 6.04
N SER A 297 -13.54 0.80 5.97
CA SER A 297 -12.46 1.73 5.63
C SER A 297 -11.93 2.43 6.87
N SER A 298 -10.79 3.14 6.76
CA SER A 298 -10.27 3.97 7.86
C SER A 298 -9.66 5.24 7.32
N THR A 299 -10.14 6.39 7.81
CA THR A 299 -9.61 7.71 7.50
C THR A 299 -10.01 8.72 8.59
N SER A 300 -9.73 10.02 8.39
CA SER A 300 -10.05 11.07 9.35
C SER A 300 -11.56 11.30 9.51
N LEU A 301 -11.95 11.86 10.66
CA LEU A 301 -13.32 12.33 10.93
C LEU A 301 -13.73 13.44 9.95
N ASP A 302 -12.80 14.23 9.51
CA ASP A 302 -13.00 15.46 8.73
C ASP A 302 -13.74 15.20 7.40
N VAL A 303 -13.60 13.97 6.83
CA VAL A 303 -14.33 13.57 5.60
C VAL A 303 -15.85 13.43 5.78
N ARG A 304 -16.35 13.55 7.00
CA ARG A 304 -17.81 13.60 7.26
C ARG A 304 -18.38 14.99 7.12
N LEU A 305 -17.54 16.02 7.13
CA LEU A 305 -17.98 17.40 6.90
C LEU A 305 -17.93 17.71 5.39
N PRO A 306 -18.82 18.60 4.90
CA PRO A 306 -18.69 19.13 3.53
C PRO A 306 -17.32 19.76 3.31
N SER A 307 -16.68 19.50 2.16
CA SER A 307 -15.32 19.99 1.88
C SER A 307 -15.17 21.51 1.98
N TRP A 308 -16.19 22.26 1.53
CA TRP A 308 -16.22 23.72 1.65
C TRP A 308 -16.21 24.19 3.12
N ALA A 309 -16.79 23.39 4.04
CA ALA A 309 -16.82 23.75 5.46
C ALA A 309 -15.44 23.73 6.11
N VAL A 310 -14.52 22.90 5.58
CA VAL A 310 -13.16 22.74 6.09
C VAL A 310 -12.10 23.41 5.20
N ALA A 311 -12.50 24.11 4.13
CA ALA A 311 -11.61 24.89 3.27
C ALA A 311 -10.85 25.95 4.08
N GLY A 312 -9.56 26.17 3.76
CA GLY A 312 -8.68 27.07 4.51
C GLY A 312 -8.16 26.47 5.83
N GLY A 313 -8.48 25.18 6.09
CA GLY A 313 -8.00 24.45 7.25
C GLY A 313 -8.87 24.58 8.50
N ARG A 314 -8.41 23.96 9.58
CA ARG A 314 -9.21 23.78 10.81
C ARG A 314 -9.65 25.08 11.48
N ALA A 315 -8.81 26.13 11.46
CA ALA A 315 -9.16 27.42 12.05
C ALA A 315 -10.35 28.08 11.32
N GLU A 316 -10.35 28.03 9.99
CA GLU A 316 -11.46 28.56 9.19
C GLU A 316 -12.71 27.68 9.29
N GLY A 317 -12.54 26.37 9.36
CA GLY A 317 -13.64 25.44 9.60
C GLY A 317 -14.34 25.70 10.95
N ARG A 318 -13.60 25.98 12.01
CA ARG A 318 -14.14 26.37 13.33
C ARG A 318 -15.01 27.61 13.27
N LYS A 319 -14.55 28.64 12.53
CA LYS A 319 -15.33 29.87 12.35
C LYS A 319 -16.67 29.59 11.65
N ARG A 320 -16.66 28.76 10.60
CA ARG A 320 -17.87 28.37 9.85
C ARG A 320 -18.83 27.55 10.73
N ILE A 321 -18.31 26.64 11.54
CA ILE A 321 -19.12 25.84 12.47
C ILE A 321 -19.71 26.71 13.58
N ALA A 322 -19.02 27.77 14.03
CA ALA A 322 -19.51 28.69 15.05
C ALA A 322 -20.57 29.67 14.51
N ASP A 323 -20.60 29.95 13.21
CA ASP A 323 -21.61 30.79 12.59
C ASP A 323 -22.95 30.04 12.45
N PRO A 324 -24.06 30.50 13.04
CA PRO A 324 -25.33 29.77 13.06
C PRO A 324 -25.91 29.44 11.67
N ALA A 325 -25.78 30.35 10.71
CA ALA A 325 -26.31 30.15 9.36
C ALA A 325 -25.52 29.10 8.61
N THR A 326 -24.20 29.19 8.65
CA THR A 326 -23.29 28.24 8.04
C THR A 326 -23.38 26.85 8.70
N ARG A 327 -23.48 26.80 10.04
CA ARG A 327 -23.70 25.54 10.77
C ARG A 327 -24.99 24.83 10.32
N THR A 328 -26.09 25.58 10.16
CA THR A 328 -27.36 25.02 9.67
C THR A 328 -27.18 24.33 8.32
N LYS A 329 -26.44 24.96 7.40
CA LYS A 329 -26.13 24.39 6.09
C LYS A 329 -25.29 23.12 6.20
N ILE A 330 -24.24 23.13 7.03
CA ILE A 330 -23.38 21.97 7.28
C ILE A 330 -24.22 20.78 7.77
N VAL A 331 -25.06 20.99 8.79
CA VAL A 331 -25.93 19.96 9.36
C VAL A 331 -26.90 19.39 8.31
N ALA A 332 -27.48 20.26 7.48
CA ALA A 332 -28.40 19.84 6.42
C ALA A 332 -27.69 18.94 5.37
N GLU A 333 -26.49 19.32 4.93
CA GLU A 333 -25.71 18.54 3.98
C GLU A 333 -25.26 17.19 4.58
N MET A 334 -24.82 17.16 5.85
CA MET A 334 -24.48 15.91 6.54
C MET A 334 -25.67 14.95 6.67
N LYS A 335 -26.87 15.45 6.88
CA LYS A 335 -28.11 14.65 6.88
C LYS A 335 -28.46 14.13 5.47
N ALA A 336 -28.27 14.96 4.46
CA ALA A 336 -28.50 14.57 3.07
C ALA A 336 -27.57 13.43 2.67
N ASP A 337 -26.27 13.53 3.01
CA ASP A 337 -25.26 12.46 2.74
C ASP A 337 -25.67 11.12 3.38
N LEU A 338 -26.11 11.12 4.65
CA LEU A 338 -26.62 9.90 5.30
C LEU A 338 -27.80 9.29 4.55
N LYS A 339 -28.77 10.13 4.16
CA LYS A 339 -29.98 9.70 3.45
C LYS A 339 -29.65 9.11 2.07
N GLU A 340 -28.84 9.80 1.30
CA GLU A 340 -28.42 9.38 -0.03
C GLU A 340 -27.66 8.07 -0.02
N LYS A 341 -26.76 7.90 0.95
CA LYS A 341 -25.98 6.66 1.16
C LYS A 341 -26.77 5.55 1.86
N LYS A 342 -28.03 5.79 2.22
CA LYS A 342 -28.93 4.85 2.93
C LYS A 342 -28.40 4.38 4.28
N PHE A 343 -27.67 5.24 5.00
CA PHE A 343 -27.34 5.03 6.41
C PHE A 343 -28.40 5.67 7.30
N LYS A 344 -28.77 4.95 8.37
CA LYS A 344 -29.78 5.43 9.33
C LYS A 344 -29.26 6.54 10.23
N ASP A 345 -28.01 6.40 10.66
CA ASP A 345 -27.30 7.25 11.61
C ASP A 345 -25.79 6.99 11.51
N TYR A 346 -24.98 7.58 12.40
CA TYR A 346 -23.53 7.42 12.40
C TYR A 346 -23.01 6.22 13.21
N SER A 347 -23.81 5.19 13.47
CA SER A 347 -23.38 3.94 14.15
C SER A 347 -22.36 3.12 13.33
N PHE A 348 -22.19 3.41 12.04
CA PHE A 348 -21.16 2.81 11.20
C PHE A 348 -19.77 3.42 11.39
N ALA A 349 -19.65 4.58 12.07
CA ALA A 349 -18.43 5.37 12.23
C ALA A 349 -17.85 5.17 13.64
N TYR A 350 -16.76 4.41 13.74
CA TYR A 350 -16.06 4.08 14.99
C TYR A 350 -14.80 4.94 15.14
N VAL A 351 -14.51 5.36 16.37
CA VAL A 351 -13.31 6.13 16.69
C VAL A 351 -12.14 5.17 16.86
N ALA A 352 -11.13 5.28 15.99
CA ALA A 352 -9.88 4.54 16.14
C ALA A 352 -8.95 5.23 17.14
N SER A 353 -8.85 6.56 17.07
CA SER A 353 -8.04 7.36 17.99
C SER A 353 -8.57 8.79 18.06
N HIS A 354 -8.78 9.29 19.28
CA HIS A 354 -9.14 10.67 19.58
C HIS A 354 -8.27 11.18 20.73
N ARG A 355 -7.34 12.10 20.43
CA ARG A 355 -6.33 12.55 21.41
C ARG A 355 -6.94 13.29 22.60
N ALA A 356 -7.93 14.16 22.33
CA ALA A 356 -8.55 14.98 23.38
C ALA A 356 -9.44 14.16 24.33
N GLU A 357 -9.99 13.03 23.87
CA GLU A 357 -10.86 12.19 24.68
C GLU A 357 -10.65 10.70 24.34
N PRO A 358 -9.61 10.05 24.88
CA PRO A 358 -9.28 8.65 24.59
C PRO A 358 -10.37 7.65 24.98
N SER A 359 -11.31 8.03 25.86
CA SER A 359 -12.46 7.19 26.26
C SER A 359 -13.42 6.90 25.11
N TYR A 360 -13.32 7.64 24.00
CA TYR A 360 -14.08 7.43 22.78
C TYR A 360 -13.53 6.31 21.90
N ASN A 361 -12.26 5.94 22.06
CA ASN A 361 -11.61 4.92 21.24
C ASN A 361 -12.38 3.58 21.29
N GLY A 362 -12.64 2.99 20.13
CA GLY A 362 -13.40 1.75 19.96
C GLY A 362 -14.92 1.92 19.97
N LYS A 363 -15.45 3.11 20.28
CA LYS A 363 -16.90 3.39 20.26
C LYS A 363 -17.30 4.07 18.96
N ASN A 364 -18.54 3.82 18.51
CA ASN A 364 -19.11 4.56 17.39
C ASN A 364 -19.74 5.89 17.84
N ILE A 365 -19.99 6.76 16.87
CA ILE A 365 -20.55 8.10 17.14
C ILE A 365 -21.91 8.04 17.85
N ALA A 366 -22.77 7.08 17.53
CA ALA A 366 -24.07 6.94 18.19
C ALA A 366 -23.91 6.54 19.68
N GLU A 367 -22.97 5.63 20.00
CA GLU A 367 -22.65 5.24 21.39
C GLU A 367 -22.06 6.42 22.17
N ILE A 368 -21.13 7.17 21.58
CA ILE A 368 -20.54 8.36 22.20
C ILE A 368 -21.62 9.40 22.47
N THR A 369 -22.51 9.67 21.52
CA THR A 369 -23.61 10.60 21.66
C THR A 369 -24.55 10.17 22.78
N GLN A 370 -24.90 8.89 22.86
CA GLN A 370 -25.72 8.35 23.95
C GLN A 370 -25.01 8.49 25.31
N MET A 371 -23.70 8.27 25.35
CA MET A 371 -22.88 8.39 26.56
C MET A 371 -22.83 9.85 27.07
N VAL A 372 -22.54 10.80 26.16
CA VAL A 372 -22.28 12.20 26.52
C VAL A 372 -23.55 13.03 26.58
N ARG A 373 -24.47 12.88 25.60
CA ARG A 373 -25.65 13.74 25.41
C ARG A 373 -26.96 13.06 25.82
N LYS A 374 -26.93 11.77 26.21
CA LYS A 374 -28.11 10.95 26.54
C LYS A 374 -29.14 10.93 25.40
N SER A 375 -28.68 10.99 24.15
CA SER A 375 -29.52 11.11 22.96
C SER A 375 -29.14 10.11 21.89
N LYS A 376 -30.12 9.71 21.08
CA LYS A 376 -29.94 8.89 19.86
C LYS A 376 -30.27 9.65 18.57
N LYS A 377 -30.61 10.94 18.67
CA LYS A 377 -30.99 11.75 17.50
C LYS A 377 -29.81 11.99 16.60
N VAL A 378 -30.02 11.97 15.28
CA VAL A 378 -29.01 12.24 14.28
C VAL A 378 -28.40 13.64 14.41
N ASP A 379 -29.24 14.63 14.78
CA ASP A 379 -28.78 16.00 15.05
C ASP A 379 -27.70 16.04 16.14
N ASP A 380 -27.94 15.35 17.25
CA ASP A 380 -26.99 15.30 18.36
C ASP A 380 -25.72 14.49 18.01
N GLN A 381 -25.83 13.52 17.11
CA GLN A 381 -24.65 12.80 16.56
C GLN A 381 -23.82 13.72 15.66
N ILE A 382 -24.45 14.54 14.84
CA ILE A 382 -23.76 15.55 14.03
C ILE A 382 -23.08 16.58 14.94
N ASP A 383 -23.77 17.07 15.97
CA ASP A 383 -23.19 17.97 16.96
C ASP A 383 -21.97 17.34 17.67
N GLN A 384 -22.02 16.04 17.93
CA GLN A 384 -20.88 15.32 18.50
C GLN A 384 -19.70 15.25 17.52
N ILE A 385 -19.94 15.03 16.22
CA ILE A 385 -18.91 15.05 15.18
C ILE A 385 -18.27 16.45 15.09
N LEU A 386 -19.08 17.51 15.06
CA LEU A 386 -18.59 18.89 14.97
C LEU A 386 -17.77 19.28 16.21
N GLU A 387 -18.17 18.83 17.42
CA GLU A 387 -17.39 19.03 18.64
C GLU A 387 -16.06 18.29 18.61
N MET A 388 -16.04 17.04 18.14
CA MET A 388 -14.80 16.28 17.97
C MET A 388 -13.88 16.91 16.93
N TYR A 389 -14.41 17.43 15.82
CA TYR A 389 -13.66 18.21 14.85
C TYR A 389 -13.02 19.44 15.49
N ASP A 390 -13.77 20.21 16.28
CA ASP A 390 -13.25 21.36 17.01
C ASP A 390 -12.10 21.00 17.95
N LYS A 391 -12.19 19.87 18.65
CA LYS A 391 -11.20 19.34 19.59
C LYS A 391 -10.00 18.62 18.92
N GLY A 392 -9.79 18.77 17.61
CA GLY A 392 -8.63 18.24 16.90
C GLY A 392 -8.93 17.10 15.93
N GLY A 393 -10.19 16.67 15.80
CA GLY A 393 -10.60 15.57 14.94
C GLY A 393 -10.25 14.20 15.53
N ALA A 394 -10.48 13.16 14.75
CA ALA A 394 -10.21 11.78 15.13
C ALA A 394 -9.81 10.94 13.92
N GLN A 395 -9.04 9.90 14.15
CA GLN A 395 -8.91 8.80 13.19
C GLN A 395 -10.09 7.84 13.38
N MET A 396 -10.70 7.42 12.28
CA MET A 396 -11.95 6.66 12.31
C MET A 396 -11.82 5.31 11.57
N VAL A 397 -12.74 4.39 11.92
CA VAL A 397 -13.04 3.17 11.16
C VAL A 397 -14.49 3.23 10.73
N TYR A 398 -14.76 3.09 9.44
CA TYR A 398 -16.10 3.18 8.86
C TYR A 398 -16.55 1.83 8.31
N LYS A 399 -17.56 1.20 8.92
CA LYS A 399 -18.16 -0.07 8.46
C LYS A 399 -19.13 0.21 7.30
N VAL A 400 -18.59 0.42 6.10
CA VAL A 400 -19.32 0.95 4.92
C VAL A 400 -19.18 0.10 3.66
N MET A 401 -18.62 -1.11 3.75
CA MET A 401 -18.36 -1.97 2.61
C MET A 401 -19.13 -3.29 2.70
N SER A 402 -19.42 -3.89 1.55
CA SER A 402 -20.05 -5.19 1.41
C SER A 402 -19.02 -6.31 1.24
N GLU A 403 -19.17 -7.42 1.94
CA GLU A 403 -18.30 -8.60 1.80
C GLU A 403 -18.39 -9.19 0.37
N ASP A 404 -19.58 -9.20 -0.24
CA ASP A 404 -19.80 -9.68 -1.61
C ASP A 404 -19.02 -8.83 -2.62
N ASP A 405 -18.98 -7.50 -2.42
CA ASP A 405 -18.22 -6.59 -3.26
C ASP A 405 -16.70 -6.80 -3.08
N VAL A 406 -16.23 -7.00 -1.84
CA VAL A 406 -14.82 -7.35 -1.55
C VAL A 406 -14.41 -8.61 -2.31
N GLN A 407 -15.24 -9.65 -2.29
CA GLN A 407 -14.95 -10.91 -2.98
C GLN A 407 -14.95 -10.76 -4.51
N LYS A 408 -15.87 -9.97 -5.09
CA LYS A 408 -15.93 -9.72 -6.53
C LYS A 408 -14.66 -9.00 -7.01
N ILE A 409 -14.28 -7.93 -6.34
CA ILE A 409 -13.07 -7.16 -6.68
C ILE A 409 -11.82 -8.03 -6.53
N MET A 410 -11.74 -8.87 -5.48
CA MET A 410 -10.58 -9.73 -5.24
C MET A 410 -10.35 -10.76 -6.36
N ARG A 411 -11.40 -11.21 -7.04
CA ARG A 411 -11.28 -12.15 -8.18
C ARG A 411 -10.66 -11.52 -9.41
N GLU A 412 -10.71 -10.20 -9.56
CA GLU A 412 -10.24 -9.55 -10.77
C GLU A 412 -8.71 -9.67 -10.91
N PRO A 413 -8.19 -10.05 -12.09
CA PRO A 413 -6.75 -10.29 -12.27
C PRO A 413 -5.87 -9.05 -12.14
N PHE A 414 -6.46 -7.87 -12.24
CA PHE A 414 -5.81 -6.57 -12.11
C PHE A 414 -5.86 -5.99 -10.68
N THR A 415 -6.44 -6.72 -9.72
CA THR A 415 -6.50 -6.30 -8.31
C THR A 415 -5.25 -6.73 -7.56
N MET A 416 -4.57 -5.77 -6.96
CA MET A 416 -3.50 -5.98 -5.98
C MET A 416 -4.08 -6.07 -4.57
N ILE A 417 -3.33 -6.69 -3.67
CA ILE A 417 -3.65 -6.72 -2.23
C ILE A 417 -2.74 -5.70 -1.53
N ALA A 418 -3.36 -4.74 -0.88
CA ALA A 418 -2.67 -3.73 -0.08
C ALA A 418 -3.40 -3.50 1.24
N SER A 419 -2.70 -2.99 2.26
CA SER A 419 -3.30 -2.86 3.61
C SER A 419 -4.00 -1.54 3.82
N ASP A 420 -3.60 -0.49 3.11
CA ASP A 420 -4.03 0.90 3.37
C ASP A 420 -3.81 1.28 4.85
N SER A 421 -2.67 0.86 5.40
CA SER A 421 -2.30 1.08 6.80
C SER A 421 -0.98 1.84 6.93
N GLY A 422 -0.70 2.37 8.11
CA GLY A 422 0.63 2.86 8.49
C GLY A 422 1.38 1.84 9.34
N VAL A 423 2.63 2.15 9.65
CA VAL A 423 3.34 1.49 10.74
C VAL A 423 2.58 1.74 12.04
N ARG A 424 2.34 0.68 12.82
CA ARG A 424 1.51 0.75 14.02
C ARG A 424 2.33 0.55 15.28
N GLU A 425 2.13 1.44 16.24
CA GLU A 425 2.56 1.20 17.61
C GLU A 425 1.57 0.23 18.27
N PHE A 426 2.10 -0.89 18.77
CA PHE A 426 1.26 -1.92 19.39
C PHE A 426 0.64 -1.41 20.68
N GLY A 427 -0.69 -1.53 20.80
CA GLY A 427 -1.45 -1.07 21.96
C GLY A 427 -1.99 0.36 21.86
N ALA A 428 -1.63 1.14 20.82
CA ALA A 428 -2.11 2.51 20.68
C ALA A 428 -3.46 2.60 19.97
N GLY A 429 -4.49 3.12 20.64
CA GLY A 429 -5.84 3.30 20.11
C GLY A 429 -6.56 1.97 19.81
N VAL A 430 -7.59 2.04 18.94
CA VAL A 430 -8.31 0.88 18.41
C VAL A 430 -8.32 0.99 16.88
N PRO A 431 -7.15 0.79 16.22
CA PRO A 431 -7.02 0.98 14.78
C PRO A 431 -7.75 -0.09 13.98
N HIS A 432 -7.86 0.12 12.68
CA HIS A 432 -8.40 -0.88 11.77
C HIS A 432 -7.52 -2.14 11.76
N PRO A 433 -8.09 -3.38 11.85
CA PRO A 433 -7.33 -4.64 11.93
C PRO A 433 -6.48 -4.93 10.69
N ARG A 434 -6.72 -4.27 9.55
CA ARG A 434 -5.95 -4.44 8.30
C ARG A 434 -4.45 -4.18 8.49
N GLY A 435 -4.07 -3.34 9.46
CA GLY A 435 -2.69 -3.07 9.78
C GLY A 435 -1.92 -4.25 10.42
N TYR A 436 -2.63 -5.28 10.87
CA TYR A 436 -2.04 -6.46 11.52
C TYR A 436 -2.34 -7.77 10.82
N GLY A 437 -3.39 -7.83 9.99
CA GLY A 437 -3.91 -9.10 9.47
C GLY A 437 -4.15 -9.17 7.97
N ASN A 438 -3.98 -8.10 7.19
CA ASN A 438 -4.46 -8.03 5.81
C ASN A 438 -4.01 -9.21 4.93
N ASN A 439 -2.71 -9.43 4.79
CA ASN A 439 -2.16 -10.48 3.92
C ASN A 439 -2.46 -11.89 4.46
N ALA A 440 -2.38 -12.06 5.78
CA ALA A 440 -2.74 -13.30 6.44
C ALA A 440 -4.22 -13.67 6.24
N ARG A 441 -5.11 -12.67 6.28
CA ARG A 441 -6.54 -12.85 6.03
C ARG A 441 -6.82 -13.27 4.58
N VAL A 442 -6.10 -12.71 3.61
CA VAL A 442 -6.18 -13.17 2.21
C VAL A 442 -5.83 -14.65 2.12
N LEU A 443 -4.70 -15.07 2.68
CA LEU A 443 -4.23 -16.45 2.62
C LEU A 443 -5.12 -17.42 3.43
N GLY A 444 -5.52 -17.03 4.64
CA GLY A 444 -6.36 -17.86 5.51
C GLY A 444 -7.80 -17.93 5.04
N ARG A 445 -8.47 -16.76 4.99
CA ARG A 445 -9.90 -16.69 4.72
C ARG A 445 -10.24 -16.83 3.23
N TYR A 446 -9.63 -16.04 2.35
CA TYR A 446 -10.07 -15.97 0.95
C TYR A 446 -9.46 -17.07 0.06
N VAL A 447 -8.26 -17.55 0.39
CA VAL A 447 -7.65 -18.70 -0.30
C VAL A 447 -8.11 -20.02 0.33
N ARG A 448 -7.75 -20.27 1.61
CA ARG A 448 -7.95 -21.59 2.24
C ARG A 448 -9.41 -21.89 2.54
N GLU A 449 -10.15 -20.96 3.18
CA GLU A 449 -11.51 -21.23 3.68
C GLU A 449 -12.57 -21.01 2.59
N LEU A 450 -12.61 -19.82 1.99
CA LEU A 450 -13.64 -19.42 1.03
C LEU A 450 -13.30 -19.81 -0.41
N LYS A 451 -12.03 -20.11 -0.72
CA LYS A 451 -11.56 -20.47 -2.08
C LYS A 451 -11.97 -19.47 -3.16
N ILE A 452 -11.87 -18.18 -2.84
CA ILE A 452 -12.23 -17.08 -3.73
C ILE A 452 -11.21 -16.92 -4.85
N ILE A 453 -9.92 -17.08 -4.50
CA ILE A 453 -8.76 -17.07 -5.40
C ILE A 453 -7.83 -18.22 -5.02
N THR A 454 -6.94 -18.63 -5.95
CA THR A 454 -5.92 -19.64 -5.66
C THR A 454 -4.77 -19.05 -4.83
N LEU A 455 -3.95 -19.93 -4.25
CA LEU A 455 -2.75 -19.50 -3.52
C LEU A 455 -1.78 -18.75 -4.45
N GLU A 456 -1.57 -19.27 -5.65
CA GLU A 456 -0.66 -18.70 -6.64
C GLU A 456 -1.13 -17.32 -7.10
N ASP A 457 -2.44 -17.14 -7.33
CA ASP A 457 -2.99 -15.83 -7.68
C ASP A 457 -2.90 -14.83 -6.51
N ALA A 458 -3.16 -15.28 -5.28
CA ALA A 458 -2.98 -14.45 -4.09
C ALA A 458 -1.52 -13.97 -3.95
N ILE A 459 -0.54 -14.87 -4.11
CA ILE A 459 0.88 -14.51 -4.06
C ILE A 459 1.21 -13.52 -5.19
N ARG A 460 0.77 -13.77 -6.43
CA ARG A 460 0.95 -12.84 -7.55
C ARG A 460 0.40 -11.45 -7.26
N LYS A 461 -0.81 -11.35 -6.68
CA LYS A 461 -1.48 -10.10 -6.29
C LYS A 461 -0.76 -9.35 -5.16
N MET A 462 0.04 -10.04 -4.37
CA MET A 462 0.85 -9.47 -3.28
C MET A 462 2.32 -9.25 -3.65
N THR A 463 2.78 -9.65 -4.84
CA THR A 463 4.21 -9.65 -5.20
C THR A 463 4.49 -9.12 -6.61
N SER A 464 4.37 -9.94 -7.67
CA SER A 464 4.77 -9.53 -9.02
C SER A 464 3.84 -8.48 -9.63
N LEU A 465 2.55 -8.54 -9.40
CA LEU A 465 1.62 -7.51 -9.89
C LEU A 465 1.92 -6.13 -9.28
N PRO A 466 2.08 -5.98 -7.94
CA PRO A 466 2.62 -4.78 -7.30
C PRO A 466 3.94 -4.29 -7.90
N ALA A 467 4.92 -5.20 -8.05
CA ALA A 467 6.24 -4.87 -8.57
C ALA A 467 6.16 -4.32 -10.00
N GLN A 468 5.35 -4.94 -10.86
CA GLN A 468 5.13 -4.49 -12.23
C GLN A 468 4.43 -3.13 -12.27
N THR A 469 3.41 -2.92 -11.44
CA THR A 469 2.63 -1.69 -11.39
C THR A 469 3.50 -0.49 -11.02
N PHE A 470 4.43 -0.63 -10.07
CA PHE A 470 5.28 0.46 -9.60
C PHE A 470 6.73 0.39 -10.10
N GLY A 471 7.02 -0.43 -11.10
CA GLY A 471 8.33 -0.50 -11.76
C GLY A 471 9.47 -1.02 -10.88
N LEU A 472 9.17 -1.86 -9.88
CA LEU A 472 10.16 -2.49 -9.00
C LEU A 472 10.76 -3.72 -9.69
N ARG A 473 11.78 -3.51 -10.53
CA ARG A 473 12.20 -4.47 -11.55
C ARG A 473 12.90 -5.73 -11.03
N ASP A 474 13.51 -5.70 -9.83
CA ASP A 474 14.37 -6.77 -9.32
C ASP A 474 13.78 -7.45 -8.08
N ARG A 475 12.44 -7.45 -7.93
CA ARG A 475 11.72 -8.08 -6.82
C ARG A 475 10.31 -8.50 -7.18
N GLY A 476 9.61 -9.13 -6.24
CA GLY A 476 8.26 -9.65 -6.46
C GLY A 476 8.20 -11.01 -7.14
N GLN A 477 9.33 -11.62 -7.45
CA GLN A 477 9.43 -13.00 -7.96
C GLN A 477 10.63 -13.74 -7.36
N ILE A 478 10.53 -15.05 -7.22
CA ILE A 478 11.68 -15.92 -6.95
C ILE A 478 12.37 -16.20 -8.28
N HIS A 479 13.32 -15.35 -8.63
CA HIS A 479 14.08 -15.40 -9.88
C HIS A 479 15.56 -15.14 -9.61
N GLU A 480 16.45 -15.91 -10.26
CA GLU A 480 17.90 -15.73 -10.12
C GLU A 480 18.29 -14.30 -10.50
N GLY A 481 19.13 -13.67 -9.69
CA GLY A 481 19.54 -12.27 -9.83
C GLY A 481 18.63 -11.25 -9.13
N PHE A 482 17.40 -11.61 -8.72
CA PHE A 482 16.51 -10.71 -7.99
C PHE A 482 16.95 -10.55 -6.53
N ALA A 483 16.52 -9.48 -5.89
CA ALA A 483 16.72 -9.27 -4.46
C ALA A 483 16.10 -10.45 -3.67
N ALA A 484 16.82 -10.93 -2.67
CA ALA A 484 16.36 -12.02 -1.82
C ALA A 484 15.40 -11.49 -0.75
N ASP A 485 14.24 -11.03 -1.19
CA ASP A 485 13.07 -10.73 -0.36
C ASP A 485 12.16 -11.94 -0.41
N LEU A 486 12.09 -12.70 0.70
CA LEU A 486 11.44 -14.00 0.74
C LEU A 486 10.60 -14.15 2.00
N VAL A 487 9.54 -14.95 1.91
CA VAL A 487 8.70 -15.33 3.05
C VAL A 487 8.48 -16.83 3.08
N ILE A 488 8.56 -17.42 4.29
CA ILE A 488 8.24 -18.83 4.54
C ILE A 488 7.01 -18.87 5.44
N PHE A 489 5.95 -19.54 5.00
CA PHE A 489 4.72 -19.67 5.77
C PHE A 489 4.05 -21.03 5.58
N ASP A 490 3.23 -21.40 6.55
CA ASP A 490 2.41 -22.61 6.46
C ASP A 490 1.01 -22.26 5.95
N GLU A 491 0.67 -22.69 4.74
CA GLU A 491 -0.64 -22.44 4.13
C GLU A 491 -1.82 -23.02 4.93
N LYS A 492 -1.56 -24.02 5.78
CA LYS A 492 -2.59 -24.68 6.59
C LYS A 492 -2.95 -23.90 7.84
N THR A 493 -2.02 -23.09 8.33
CA THR A 493 -2.16 -22.41 9.63
C THR A 493 -2.14 -20.88 9.53
N VAL A 494 -1.68 -20.31 8.40
CA VAL A 494 -1.65 -18.86 8.23
C VAL A 494 -3.03 -18.26 8.41
N THR A 495 -3.13 -17.26 9.31
CA THR A 495 -4.40 -16.60 9.63
C THR A 495 -4.18 -15.22 10.26
N ASP A 496 -5.16 -14.33 10.08
CA ASP A 496 -5.28 -13.11 10.86
C ASP A 496 -5.90 -13.40 12.24
N ARG A 497 -5.45 -12.66 13.24
CA ARG A 497 -6.01 -12.69 14.61
C ARG A 497 -6.69 -11.38 14.96
N ALA A 498 -6.29 -10.30 14.28
CA ALA A 498 -6.82 -8.97 14.54
C ALA A 498 -8.30 -8.86 14.18
N THR A 499 -9.09 -8.32 15.10
CA THR A 499 -10.52 -8.00 14.88
C THR A 499 -10.75 -6.50 15.05
N PHE A 500 -11.94 -6.00 14.68
CA PHE A 500 -12.29 -4.59 14.88
C PHE A 500 -12.35 -4.21 16.37
N GLU A 501 -12.67 -5.16 17.22
CA GLU A 501 -12.79 -4.97 18.68
C GLU A 501 -11.45 -5.16 19.41
N ALA A 502 -10.58 -6.03 18.87
CA ALA A 502 -9.25 -6.34 19.41
C ALA A 502 -8.21 -6.34 18.27
N PRO A 503 -7.83 -5.17 17.74
CA PRO A 503 -6.99 -5.06 16.55
C PRO A 503 -5.50 -5.37 16.82
N HIS A 504 -5.01 -5.21 18.04
CA HIS A 504 -3.61 -5.41 18.40
C HIS A 504 -3.28 -6.89 18.58
N GLN A 505 -3.35 -7.64 17.48
CA GLN A 505 -2.99 -9.05 17.41
C GLN A 505 -2.24 -9.31 16.12
N TYR A 506 -1.02 -9.83 16.22
CA TYR A 506 -0.23 -10.17 15.06
C TYR A 506 -0.79 -11.41 14.32
N ALA A 507 -0.54 -11.47 13.02
CA ALA A 507 -0.85 -12.63 12.20
C ALA A 507 -0.01 -13.84 12.63
N GLU A 508 -0.54 -15.05 12.38
CA GLU A 508 0.12 -16.32 12.65
C GLU A 508 0.40 -17.07 11.35
N GLY A 509 1.29 -18.08 11.42
CA GLY A 509 1.63 -18.98 10.31
C GLY A 509 2.83 -18.56 9.48
N PHE A 510 3.37 -17.35 9.65
CA PHE A 510 4.63 -16.91 9.06
C PHE A 510 5.80 -17.38 9.92
N SER A 511 6.74 -18.13 9.35
CA SER A 511 7.87 -18.67 10.09
C SER A 511 9.18 -17.92 9.86
N VAL A 512 9.42 -17.42 8.65
CA VAL A 512 10.63 -16.65 8.33
C VAL A 512 10.28 -15.55 7.35
N VAL A 513 10.83 -14.34 7.57
CA VAL A 513 10.80 -13.25 6.61
C VAL A 513 12.22 -12.77 6.39
N ILE A 514 12.60 -12.67 5.13
CA ILE A 514 13.93 -12.29 4.66
C ILE A 514 13.79 -11.04 3.80
N VAL A 515 14.62 -10.03 4.08
CA VAL A 515 14.68 -8.78 3.31
C VAL A 515 16.13 -8.59 2.85
N ASN A 516 16.34 -8.42 1.55
CA ASN A 516 17.67 -8.27 0.94
C ASN A 516 18.67 -9.34 1.44
N GLY A 517 18.21 -10.58 1.60
CA GLY A 517 19.02 -11.73 2.02
C GLY A 517 19.26 -11.84 3.52
N GLN A 518 18.74 -10.96 4.36
CA GLN A 518 18.87 -11.03 5.81
C GLN A 518 17.54 -11.38 6.47
N ILE A 519 17.58 -12.28 7.46
CA ILE A 519 16.41 -12.70 8.20
C ILE A 519 15.99 -11.56 9.15
N VAL A 520 14.78 -11.02 8.97
CA VAL A 520 14.20 -9.98 9.83
C VAL A 520 13.18 -10.55 10.83
N LEU A 521 12.55 -11.68 10.49
CA LEU A 521 11.67 -12.44 11.38
C LEU A 521 12.11 -13.91 11.37
N ASP A 522 12.30 -14.51 12.55
CA ASP A 522 12.59 -15.93 12.74
C ASP A 522 11.65 -16.51 13.79
N GLY A 523 10.79 -17.43 13.37
CA GLY A 523 9.67 -17.91 14.18
C GLY A 523 8.75 -16.74 14.59
N SER A 524 8.64 -16.52 15.90
CA SER A 524 7.84 -15.43 16.47
C SER A 524 8.66 -14.19 16.85
N LYS A 525 9.97 -14.13 16.51
CA LYS A 525 10.88 -13.09 17.00
C LYS A 525 11.42 -12.24 15.86
N MET A 526 11.32 -10.91 16.04
CA MET A 526 12.10 -9.98 15.22
C MET A 526 13.58 -10.13 15.58
N THR A 527 14.45 -10.28 14.57
CA THR A 527 15.91 -10.45 14.77
C THR A 527 16.63 -9.17 15.13
N GLY A 528 16.00 -8.02 14.82
CA GLY A 528 16.63 -6.71 14.94
C GLY A 528 17.42 -6.27 13.69
N ALA A 529 17.53 -7.14 12.67
CA ALA A 529 18.16 -6.75 11.39
C ALA A 529 17.35 -5.64 10.69
N MET A 530 18.05 -4.69 10.08
CA MET A 530 17.51 -3.51 9.41
C MET A 530 18.06 -3.41 7.98
N PRO A 531 17.84 -4.42 7.11
CA PRO A 531 18.43 -4.48 5.78
C PRO A 531 17.66 -3.71 4.71
N GLY A 532 16.59 -3.02 5.07
CA GLY A 532 15.72 -2.30 4.15
C GLY A 532 16.46 -1.24 3.34
N ARG A 533 16.01 -1.00 2.12
CA ARG A 533 16.62 -0.07 1.17
C ARG A 533 15.59 0.89 0.61
N ALA A 534 16.06 2.08 0.21
CA ALA A 534 15.28 2.99 -0.62
C ALA A 534 15.11 2.40 -2.02
N LEU A 535 13.87 2.20 -2.43
CA LEU A 535 13.54 1.74 -3.78
C LEU A 535 13.20 2.98 -4.63
N ARG A 536 14.08 3.29 -5.56
CA ARG A 536 13.94 4.47 -6.42
C ARG A 536 13.55 4.07 -7.84
N ASN A 537 12.74 4.90 -8.49
CA ASN A 537 12.44 4.75 -9.89
C ASN A 537 13.74 4.76 -10.71
N ALA A 538 13.91 3.76 -11.60
CA ALA A 538 15.11 3.60 -12.42
C ALA A 538 15.28 4.73 -13.46
N ALA A 539 14.23 5.41 -13.87
CA ALA A 539 14.30 6.53 -14.81
C ALA A 539 14.96 7.78 -14.22
N GLY A 540 15.03 7.91 -12.87
CA GLY A 540 15.80 8.96 -12.20
C GLY A 540 17.33 8.80 -12.31
N LYS A 541 17.82 7.62 -12.76
CA LYS A 541 19.25 7.33 -12.97
C LYS A 541 19.67 7.40 -14.45
N GLY A 542 19.20 8.38 -15.23
CA GLY A 542 19.75 8.66 -16.56
C GLY A 542 18.88 8.28 -17.76
N ARG A 543 17.80 8.99 -17.95
CA ARG A 543 17.37 9.47 -19.24
C ARG A 543 17.25 11.00 -19.14
N ALA A 544 18.41 11.67 -19.03
CA ALA A 544 18.52 12.99 -19.60
C ALA A 544 18.36 12.79 -21.11
N ALA A 545 17.28 13.32 -21.64
CA ALA A 545 16.94 13.58 -23.02
C ALA A 545 17.84 12.93 -24.11
N GLU A 546 17.33 11.97 -24.85
CA GLU A 546 17.46 11.94 -26.30
C GLU A 546 16.22 12.53 -26.95
#